data_070ae8960653046101a61420639438b6
#
_entry.id   070ae8960653046101a61420639438b6
#
_cell.length_a   1.000
_cell.length_b   1.000
_cell.length_c   1.000
_cell.angle_alpha   90.00
_cell.angle_beta   90.00
_cell.angle_gamma   90.00
#
_symmetry.space_group_name_H-M   'P 1'
#
loop_
_entity.id
_entity.type
_entity.pdbx_description
1 polymer ?
#
loop_
_entity_poly.entity_id
_entity_poly.type
_entity_poly.pdbx_seq_one_letter_code
_entity_poly.pdbx_strand_id
1 'polypeptide(L)'
;IGLSRAVPYEGSCSLEPYKIIVLAGILSEGNTCHPSGVYYYNNDRLQVEDFVKNAEKFNNTVARINKRRGCFEVYVGTGKDTKFSKGDNPWNKGFNKESYSAAVKLIANKKCGLRLWIEQLGLAYKKATGKFIPKEIFCLDEGSLALFLGRLWSGDGFLFSKNNTIPFYATSSYKLCQQLQDLLIRFGITSRLAEKTFNYRYKNIKKTKIGYALYLYGYESINKFIRQISPHIIGKDRQLEQLSSYYRQVPPHLESKDTLPSSIKELVKEEKEKLGLTWREIEKRTGTCMKEFYGRIKPYKKGFRRHTILQLAHFFESERLLRYVNSDIVWDSVLSIEYMGRKETFDLEIEDTHNFIANGIIVHNSHSAAYALISYRTAYLKANFPVEFMCALLTSERDN
;
A
#
# COMPACT_ATOMS: atom_id res chain seq x y z
N ILE A 1 -4.88 -9.61 -15.45
CA ILE A 1 -4.71 -10.22 -14.14
C ILE A 1 -5.72 -9.63 -13.15
N GLY A 2 -6.18 -10.47 -12.21
CA GLY A 2 -7.05 -10.04 -11.12
C GLY A 2 -6.23 -9.57 -9.91
N LEU A 3 -6.53 -8.39 -9.44
CA LEU A 3 -6.02 -7.85 -8.19
C LEU A 3 -7.13 -7.86 -7.16
N SER A 4 -6.82 -8.11 -5.89
CA SER A 4 -7.83 -7.99 -4.84
C SER A 4 -8.24 -6.53 -4.66
N ARG A 5 -9.55 -6.29 -4.52
CA ARG A 5 -10.11 -4.98 -4.18
C ARG A 5 -10.08 -4.72 -2.68
N ALA A 6 -10.26 -5.76 -1.90
CA ALA A 6 -10.18 -5.71 -0.45
C ALA A 6 -9.64 -7.05 0.05
N VAL A 7 -8.90 -7.01 1.12
CA VAL A 7 -8.43 -8.20 1.83
C VAL A 7 -9.12 -8.22 3.17
N PRO A 8 -9.93 -9.26 3.49
CA PRO A 8 -10.44 -9.45 4.84
C PRO A 8 -9.27 -9.41 5.83
N TYR A 9 -9.41 -8.64 6.86
CA TYR A 9 -8.35 -8.45 7.83
C TYR A 9 -8.89 -8.37 9.25
N GLU A 10 -8.42 -9.27 10.09
CA GLU A 10 -8.62 -9.24 11.52
C GLU A 10 -7.26 -9.09 12.20
N GLY A 11 -6.92 -7.86 12.58
CA GLY A 11 -5.70 -7.60 13.34
C GLY A 11 -5.85 -8.07 14.77
N SER A 12 -4.90 -8.88 15.23
CA SER A 12 -4.89 -9.45 16.57
C SER A 12 -3.93 -8.76 17.54
N CYS A 13 -3.09 -7.84 17.03
CA CYS A 13 -2.07 -7.16 17.82
C CYS A 13 -2.51 -5.74 18.18
N SER A 14 -2.24 -5.33 19.40
CA SER A 14 -2.37 -3.93 19.82
C SER A 14 -0.99 -3.32 20.05
N LEU A 15 -0.84 -2.08 19.67
CA LEU A 15 0.32 -1.26 19.99
C LEU A 15 -0.18 0.04 20.60
N GLU A 16 0.50 0.50 21.64
CA GLU A 16 0.05 1.72 22.31
C GLU A 16 0.03 2.90 21.30
N PRO A 17 -1.02 3.73 21.30
CA PRO A 17 -1.22 4.78 20.31
C PRO A 17 -0.02 5.72 20.16
N TYR A 18 0.71 6.01 21.25
CA TYR A 18 1.89 6.87 21.18
C TYR A 18 3.02 6.27 20.34
N LYS A 19 3.19 4.94 20.35
CA LYS A 19 4.18 4.25 19.51
C LYS A 19 3.79 4.33 18.03
N ILE A 20 2.51 4.15 17.73
CA ILE A 20 1.96 4.27 16.38
C ILE A 20 2.21 5.66 15.80
N ILE A 21 1.87 6.69 16.57
CA ILE A 21 2.02 8.11 16.18
C ILE A 21 3.49 8.45 15.92
N VAL A 22 4.35 8.08 16.85
CA VAL A 22 5.79 8.36 16.73
C VAL A 22 6.41 7.62 15.55
N LEU A 23 6.04 6.36 15.33
CA LEU A 23 6.53 5.58 14.19
C LEU A 23 6.12 6.21 12.86
N ALA A 24 4.87 6.60 12.72
CA ALA A 24 4.37 7.27 11.51
C ALA A 24 5.15 8.58 11.25
N GLY A 25 5.38 9.40 12.29
CA GLY A 25 6.20 10.60 12.19
C GLY A 25 7.65 10.31 11.79
N ILE A 26 8.26 9.27 12.32
CA ILE A 26 9.63 8.87 11.94
C ILE A 26 9.70 8.38 10.50
N LEU A 27 8.72 7.63 10.05
CA LEU A 27 8.71 7.11 8.68
C LEU A 27 8.51 8.23 7.65
N SER A 28 7.70 9.24 7.95
CA SER A 28 7.57 10.42 7.09
C SER A 28 8.77 11.36 7.26
N GLU A 29 8.88 12.07 8.33
CA GLU A 29 9.73 13.24 8.53
C GLU A 29 10.94 12.99 9.47
N GLY A 30 11.13 11.74 9.93
CA GLY A 30 12.17 11.39 10.90
C GLY A 30 13.53 11.11 10.28
N ASN A 31 14.58 11.35 11.06
CA ASN A 31 15.96 10.94 10.76
C ASN A 31 16.50 10.07 11.90
N THR A 32 16.80 8.83 11.61
CA THR A 32 17.27 7.81 12.55
C THR A 32 18.80 7.53 12.45
N CYS A 33 19.53 8.37 11.71
CA CYS A 33 20.97 8.16 11.49
C CYS A 33 21.85 8.66 12.66
N HIS A 34 21.27 9.39 13.61
CA HIS A 34 22.03 9.82 14.79
C HIS A 34 22.25 8.64 15.76
N PRO A 35 23.46 8.44 16.33
CA PRO A 35 23.77 7.26 17.15
C PRO A 35 23.00 7.17 18.46
N SER A 36 22.67 8.28 19.11
CA SER A 36 22.08 8.30 20.47
C SER A 36 20.64 8.80 20.52
N GLY A 37 20.12 9.38 19.44
CA GLY A 37 18.77 9.96 19.40
C GLY A 37 18.11 9.86 18.03
N VAL A 38 17.00 10.54 17.90
CA VAL A 38 16.21 10.63 16.68
C VAL A 38 15.91 12.10 16.40
N TYR A 39 15.95 12.51 15.15
CA TYR A 39 15.46 13.82 14.72
C TYR A 39 14.13 13.70 14.01
N TYR A 40 13.26 14.69 14.22
CA TYR A 40 12.03 14.87 13.49
C TYR A 40 11.96 16.32 12.98
N TYR A 41 11.55 16.51 11.74
CA TYR A 41 11.51 17.82 11.07
C TYR A 41 10.11 18.06 10.54
N ASN A 42 9.48 19.19 10.88
CA ASN A 42 8.20 19.57 10.32
C ASN A 42 8.00 21.11 10.38
N ASN A 43 7.20 21.64 9.46
CA ASN A 43 6.83 23.06 9.45
C ASN A 43 5.51 23.31 10.19
N ASP A 44 4.71 22.28 10.41
CA ASP A 44 3.43 22.36 11.10
C ASP A 44 3.61 22.17 12.61
N ARG A 45 3.16 23.15 13.38
CA ARG A 45 3.33 23.17 14.84
C ARG A 45 2.49 22.09 15.52
N LEU A 46 1.27 21.82 15.04
CA LEU A 46 0.40 20.80 15.62
C LEU A 46 1.01 19.39 15.48
N GLN A 47 1.60 19.11 14.32
CA GLN A 47 2.30 17.84 14.12
C GLN A 47 3.53 17.70 15.00
N VAL A 48 4.27 18.80 15.20
CA VAL A 48 5.45 18.82 16.10
C VAL A 48 5.03 18.56 17.54
N GLU A 49 4.00 19.23 18.04
CA GLU A 49 3.49 19.06 19.40
C GLU A 49 2.93 17.66 19.64
N ASP A 50 2.18 17.09 18.66
CA ASP A 50 1.68 15.72 18.70
C ASP A 50 2.84 14.70 18.77
N PHE A 51 3.86 14.89 17.93
CA PHE A 51 5.04 14.04 17.93
C PHE A 51 5.79 14.09 19.26
N VAL A 52 6.08 15.27 19.78
CA VAL A 52 6.80 15.48 21.05
C VAL A 52 6.06 14.85 22.21
N LYS A 53 4.77 15.17 22.37
CA LYS A 53 3.90 14.62 23.43
C LYS A 53 3.92 13.09 23.46
N ASN A 54 3.99 12.45 22.31
CA ASN A 54 4.00 11.00 22.20
C ASN A 54 5.41 10.42 22.33
N ALA A 55 6.45 11.08 21.83
CA ALA A 55 7.84 10.66 21.97
C ALA A 55 8.32 10.65 23.43
N GLU A 56 7.86 11.59 24.24
CA GLU A 56 8.22 11.67 25.67
C GLU A 56 7.58 10.59 26.55
N LYS A 57 6.63 9.82 26.03
CA LYS A 57 6.07 8.63 26.72
C LYS A 57 7.03 7.43 26.72
N PHE A 58 8.09 7.45 25.92
CA PHE A 58 9.13 6.42 25.96
C PHE A 58 10.03 6.63 27.20
N ASN A 59 10.44 5.54 27.82
CA ASN A 59 11.31 5.59 28.99
C ASN A 59 12.60 6.36 28.72
N ASN A 60 13.02 7.20 29.66
CA ASN A 60 14.24 7.99 29.61
C ASN A 60 14.38 8.80 28.28
N THR A 61 13.28 9.40 27.86
CA THR A 61 13.19 10.12 26.58
C THR A 61 12.70 11.55 26.81
N VAL A 62 13.42 12.51 26.27
CA VAL A 62 13.08 13.94 26.29
C VAL A 62 13.21 14.50 24.87
N ALA A 63 12.26 15.30 24.46
CA ALA A 63 12.26 15.98 23.18
C ALA A 63 12.60 17.46 23.35
N ARG A 64 13.43 17.99 22.46
CA ARG A 64 13.81 19.42 22.42
C ARG A 64 13.46 19.98 21.06
N ILE A 65 12.67 21.06 21.06
CA ILE A 65 12.23 21.74 19.86
C ILE A 65 13.17 22.93 19.60
N ASN A 66 13.78 22.96 18.44
CA ASN A 66 14.56 24.11 17.94
C ASN A 66 13.90 24.62 16.64
N LYS A 67 13.92 25.94 16.44
CA LYS A 67 13.48 26.53 15.17
C LYS A 67 14.69 26.82 14.32
N ARG A 68 14.76 26.24 13.12
CA ARG A 68 15.91 26.37 12.22
C ARG A 68 15.43 26.63 10.79
N ARG A 69 15.79 27.79 10.24
CA ARG A 69 15.47 28.16 8.84
C ARG A 69 14.00 27.99 8.43
N GLY A 70 13.07 28.34 9.34
CA GLY A 70 11.63 28.24 9.08
C GLY A 70 11.01 26.86 9.30
N CYS A 71 11.81 25.85 9.70
CA CYS A 71 11.36 24.51 10.05
C CYS A 71 11.58 24.27 11.55
N PHE A 72 10.71 23.49 12.18
CA PHE A 72 10.95 22.96 13.52
C PHE A 72 11.83 21.71 13.41
N GLU A 73 12.92 21.70 14.16
CA GLU A 73 13.81 20.56 14.35
C GLU A 73 13.58 20.03 15.76
N VAL A 74 13.11 18.81 15.89
CA VAL A 74 12.92 18.13 17.18
C VAL A 74 14.03 17.12 17.34
N TYR A 75 14.86 17.29 18.36
CA TYR A 75 15.81 16.27 18.79
C TYR A 75 15.22 15.48 19.95
N VAL A 76 15.15 14.18 19.80
CA VAL A 76 14.68 13.23 20.83
C VAL A 76 15.86 12.42 21.32
N GLY A 77 16.15 12.52 22.59
CA GLY A 77 17.28 11.85 23.23
C GLY A 77 17.09 11.64 24.72
N THR A 78 18.14 11.36 25.45
CA THR A 78 18.09 11.31 26.92
C THR A 78 18.08 12.74 27.48
N GLY A 79 17.38 12.96 28.60
CA GLY A 79 17.25 14.29 29.22
C GLY A 79 18.55 14.90 29.80
N LYS A 80 19.68 14.20 29.68
CA LYS A 80 20.95 14.73 30.17
C LYS A 80 21.50 15.76 29.21
N ASP A 81 21.67 16.95 29.70
CA ASP A 81 22.26 18.06 28.96
C ASP A 81 23.73 17.76 28.69
N THR A 82 24.09 17.68 27.40
CA THR A 82 25.49 17.64 26.95
C THR A 82 25.93 19.00 26.40
N LYS A 83 25.11 20.03 26.55
CA LYS A 83 25.52 21.38 26.17
C LYS A 83 26.46 21.94 27.23
N PHE A 84 27.67 22.28 26.80
CA PHE A 84 28.58 23.09 27.59
C PHE A 84 28.04 24.52 27.70
N SER A 85 27.98 25.07 28.89
CA SER A 85 27.75 26.49 29.08
C SER A 85 28.95 27.27 28.55
N LYS A 86 28.71 28.50 28.08
CA LYS A 86 29.81 29.37 27.61
C LYS A 86 30.77 29.60 28.76
N GLY A 87 31.93 28.96 28.75
CA GLY A 87 32.90 28.95 29.84
C GLY A 87 33.30 27.57 30.36
N ASP A 88 32.52 26.53 30.08
CA ASP A 88 32.88 25.17 30.44
C ASP A 88 34.01 24.65 29.55
N ASN A 89 34.93 23.91 30.13
CA ASN A 89 35.93 23.20 29.33
C ASN A 89 35.24 22.13 28.50
N PRO A 90 35.53 22.02 27.17
CA PRO A 90 35.01 20.96 26.38
C PRO A 90 35.34 19.61 27.04
N TRP A 91 34.34 18.74 27.16
CA TRP A 91 34.47 17.43 27.81
C TRP A 91 35.59 16.54 27.23
N ASN A 92 36.05 16.88 26.04
CA ASN A 92 37.14 16.21 25.32
C ASN A 92 38.49 16.91 25.42
N LYS A 93 38.57 18.04 26.19
CA LYS A 93 39.83 18.76 26.38
C LYS A 93 40.76 17.92 27.25
N GLY A 94 41.91 17.54 26.70
CA GLY A 94 42.86 16.68 27.38
C GLY A 94 42.70 15.18 27.11
N PHE A 95 41.72 14.74 26.30
CA PHE A 95 41.60 13.35 25.90
C PHE A 95 42.58 13.03 24.76
N ASN A 96 43.32 11.92 24.87
CA ASN A 96 44.00 11.32 23.76
C ASN A 96 43.00 10.53 22.88
N LYS A 97 43.43 10.00 21.74
CA LYS A 97 42.57 9.29 20.77
C LYS A 97 41.87 8.07 21.38
N GLU A 98 42.50 7.39 22.34
CA GLU A 98 41.95 6.19 22.99
C GLU A 98 40.93 6.56 24.06
N SER A 99 41.26 7.53 24.95
CA SER A 99 40.33 8.02 25.96
C SER A 99 39.10 8.73 25.36
N TYR A 100 39.28 9.44 24.24
CA TYR A 100 38.17 10.00 23.47
C TYR A 100 37.25 8.87 22.93
N SER A 101 37.81 7.81 22.33
CA SER A 101 37.08 6.66 21.82
C SER A 101 36.32 5.93 22.94
N ALA A 102 36.92 5.77 24.12
CA ALA A 102 36.27 5.16 25.29
C ALA A 102 35.14 6.04 25.84
N ALA A 103 35.36 7.35 25.95
CA ALA A 103 34.32 8.29 26.40
C ALA A 103 33.15 8.37 25.43
N VAL A 104 33.41 8.36 24.11
CA VAL A 104 32.36 8.32 23.08
C VAL A 104 31.55 7.03 23.17
N LYS A 105 32.20 5.85 23.43
CA LYS A 105 31.48 4.58 23.67
C LYS A 105 30.59 4.64 24.91
N LEU A 106 31.05 5.24 25.99
CA LEU A 106 30.28 5.44 27.23
C LEU A 106 29.06 6.36 27.03
N ILE A 107 29.20 7.41 26.22
CA ILE A 107 28.11 8.33 25.87
C ILE A 107 27.15 7.66 24.89
N ALA A 108 27.67 6.92 23.91
CA ALA A 108 26.85 6.18 22.94
C ALA A 108 25.97 5.10 23.59
N ASN A 109 26.36 4.58 24.76
CA ASN A 109 25.57 3.61 25.51
C ASN A 109 24.35 4.21 26.24
N LYS A 110 24.19 5.54 26.25
CA LYS A 110 23.05 6.22 26.86
C LYS A 110 21.99 6.54 25.80
N LYS A 111 21.33 5.52 25.28
CA LYS A 111 20.23 5.65 24.33
C LYS A 111 18.91 5.90 25.07
N CYS A 112 18.07 6.79 24.55
CA CYS A 112 16.71 6.94 25.05
C CYS A 112 15.82 5.76 24.64
N GLY A 113 14.69 5.57 25.32
CA GLY A 113 13.78 4.46 25.05
C GLY A 113 13.26 4.44 23.60
N LEU A 114 12.97 5.62 23.03
CA LEU A 114 12.62 5.72 21.62
C LEU A 114 13.73 5.20 20.71
N ARG A 115 14.99 5.58 20.96
CA ARG A 115 16.13 5.12 20.15
C ARG A 115 16.29 3.59 20.20
N LEU A 116 16.19 3.00 21.39
CA LEU A 116 16.24 1.55 21.57
C LEU A 116 15.12 0.84 20.80
N TRP A 117 13.91 1.37 20.88
CA TRP A 117 12.78 0.81 20.16
C TRP A 117 12.96 0.89 18.63
N ILE A 118 13.46 2.00 18.09
CA ILE A 118 13.78 2.15 16.66
C ILE A 118 14.86 1.18 16.20
N GLU A 119 15.82 0.83 17.05
CA GLU A 119 16.82 -0.21 16.78
C GLU A 119 16.18 -1.61 16.73
N GLN A 120 15.29 -1.92 17.67
CA GLN A 120 14.53 -3.19 17.67
C GLN A 120 13.70 -3.36 16.41
N LEU A 121 13.10 -2.28 15.90
CA LEU A 121 12.35 -2.28 14.64
C LEU A 121 13.23 -2.34 13.38
N GLY A 122 14.57 -2.31 13.51
CA GLY A 122 15.49 -2.33 12.38
C GLY A 122 15.53 -1.03 11.56
N LEU A 123 14.98 0.06 12.09
CA LEU A 123 14.89 1.37 11.43
C LEU A 123 16.08 2.30 11.75
N ALA A 124 16.95 1.91 12.68
CA ALA A 124 18.14 2.67 13.01
C ALA A 124 19.09 2.78 11.80
N TYR A 125 19.68 3.97 11.63
CA TYR A 125 20.62 4.29 10.53
C TYR A 125 20.01 4.16 9.12
N LYS A 126 18.70 4.03 8.98
CA LYS A 126 18.04 3.99 7.67
C LYS A 126 17.89 5.38 7.09
N LYS A 127 18.45 5.59 5.91
CA LYS A 127 18.21 6.79 5.10
C LYS A 127 16.78 6.74 4.51
N ALA A 128 16.30 7.86 3.97
CA ALA A 128 14.95 7.95 3.39
C ALA A 128 14.62 6.83 2.39
N THR A 129 15.57 6.43 1.55
CA THR A 129 15.41 5.33 0.56
C THR A 129 15.35 3.93 1.18
N GLY A 130 15.83 3.76 2.41
CA GLY A 130 15.85 2.49 3.12
C GLY A 130 14.77 2.34 4.18
N LYS A 131 13.86 3.31 4.33
CA LYS A 131 12.72 3.21 5.26
C LYS A 131 11.75 2.13 4.80
N PHE A 132 11.14 1.45 5.76
CA PHE A 132 10.12 0.42 5.54
C PHE A 132 9.14 0.39 6.72
N ILE A 133 7.97 -0.18 6.53
CA ILE A 133 6.99 -0.38 7.59
C ILE A 133 7.37 -1.67 8.35
N PRO A 134 7.62 -1.60 9.67
CA PRO A 134 7.89 -2.78 10.49
C PRO A 134 6.73 -3.77 10.50
N LYS A 135 7.06 -5.06 10.69
CA LYS A 135 6.07 -6.15 10.65
C LYS A 135 4.94 -6.00 11.67
N GLU A 136 5.23 -5.39 12.80
CA GLU A 136 4.29 -5.15 13.90
C GLU A 136 3.06 -4.33 13.45
N ILE A 137 3.22 -3.45 12.46
CA ILE A 137 2.12 -2.64 11.90
C ILE A 137 1.15 -3.51 11.10
N PHE A 138 1.65 -4.58 10.49
CA PHE A 138 0.79 -5.47 9.69
C PHE A 138 -0.12 -6.35 10.55
N CYS A 139 0.05 -6.39 11.86
CA CYS A 139 -0.77 -7.17 12.78
C CYS A 139 -1.77 -6.30 13.56
N LEU A 140 -1.78 -4.98 13.37
CA LEU A 140 -2.63 -4.06 14.13
C LEU A 140 -4.10 -4.23 13.81
N ASP A 141 -4.97 -3.96 14.77
CA ASP A 141 -6.40 -3.79 14.54
C ASP A 141 -6.70 -2.63 13.58
N GLU A 142 -7.93 -2.60 13.05
CA GLU A 142 -8.34 -1.63 12.03
C GLU A 142 -8.19 -0.18 12.51
N GLY A 143 -8.60 0.13 13.75
CA GLY A 143 -8.51 1.48 14.30
C GLY A 143 -7.06 1.95 14.51
N SER A 144 -6.22 1.08 15.02
CA SER A 144 -4.78 1.33 15.18
C SER A 144 -4.07 1.51 13.83
N LEU A 145 -4.46 0.72 12.83
CA LEU A 145 -3.93 0.84 11.48
C LEU A 145 -4.40 2.14 10.79
N ALA A 146 -5.67 2.53 10.99
CA ALA A 146 -6.18 3.81 10.52
C ALA A 146 -5.43 4.99 11.12
N LEU A 147 -5.15 4.94 12.44
CA LEU A 147 -4.34 5.94 13.13
C LEU A 147 -2.92 6.03 12.52
N PHE A 148 -2.27 4.89 12.29
CA PHE A 148 -0.94 4.85 11.66
C PHE A 148 -0.94 5.51 10.29
N LEU A 149 -1.88 5.12 9.41
CA LEU A 149 -1.99 5.65 8.05
C LEU A 149 -2.33 7.14 8.07
N GLY A 150 -3.25 7.58 8.92
CA GLY A 150 -3.61 8.98 9.06
C GLY A 150 -2.43 9.85 9.49
N ARG A 151 -1.68 9.43 10.52
CA ARG A 151 -0.48 10.15 10.99
C ARG A 151 0.65 10.14 9.94
N LEU A 152 0.78 9.06 9.21
CA LEU A 152 1.75 8.99 8.10
C LEU A 152 1.39 9.99 6.98
N TRP A 153 0.09 10.08 6.65
CA TRP A 153 -0.43 11.05 5.67
C TRP A 153 -0.32 12.50 6.14
N SER A 154 -0.32 12.74 7.45
CA SER A 154 -0.08 14.08 8.02
C SER A 154 1.29 14.65 7.61
N GLY A 155 2.33 13.81 7.53
CA GLY A 155 3.66 14.19 7.04
C GLY A 155 3.68 14.29 5.51
N ASP A 156 4.12 13.25 4.84
CA ASP A 156 4.40 13.19 3.39
C ASP A 156 3.17 13.02 2.48
N GLY A 157 1.95 12.97 3.03
CA GLY A 157 0.72 12.83 2.25
C GLY A 157 0.25 14.13 1.63
N PHE A 158 -0.12 14.08 0.35
CA PHE A 158 -0.87 15.13 -0.33
C PHE A 158 -2.36 14.78 -0.31
N LEU A 159 -3.23 15.78 -0.13
CA LEU A 159 -4.67 15.58 -0.09
C LEU A 159 -5.41 16.23 -1.24
N PHE A 160 -5.28 17.55 -1.41
CA PHE A 160 -6.06 18.29 -2.39
C PHE A 160 -5.40 19.60 -2.81
N SER A 161 -5.55 19.96 -4.07
CA SER A 161 -5.40 21.31 -4.59
C SER A 161 -6.33 21.52 -5.78
N LYS A 162 -6.52 22.76 -6.21
CA LYS A 162 -7.34 23.08 -7.41
C LYS A 162 -6.87 22.35 -8.67
N ASN A 163 -5.57 22.10 -8.79
CA ASN A 163 -4.96 21.46 -9.96
C ASN A 163 -4.81 19.93 -9.80
N ASN A 164 -4.96 19.41 -8.60
CA ASN A 164 -4.86 17.97 -8.33
C ASN A 164 -5.83 17.56 -7.24
N THR A 165 -6.84 16.81 -7.62
CA THR A 165 -7.92 16.35 -6.76
C THR A 165 -7.70 14.95 -6.20
N ILE A 166 -6.64 14.27 -6.62
CA ILE A 166 -6.34 12.88 -6.24
C ILE A 166 -5.33 12.88 -5.09
N PRO A 167 -5.69 12.38 -3.91
CA PRO A 167 -4.75 12.21 -2.82
C PRO A 167 -3.64 11.21 -3.17
N PHE A 168 -2.43 11.50 -2.70
CA PHE A 168 -1.29 10.60 -2.87
C PHE A 168 -0.33 10.70 -1.69
N TYR A 169 0.47 9.67 -1.51
CA TYR A 169 1.61 9.65 -0.59
C TYR A 169 2.91 9.61 -1.39
N ALA A 170 3.89 10.45 -1.05
CA ALA A 170 5.17 10.51 -1.74
C ALA A 170 6.31 10.04 -0.84
N THR A 171 7.20 9.20 -1.36
CA THR A 171 8.35 8.70 -0.62
C THR A 171 9.55 8.41 -1.53
N SER A 172 10.75 8.42 -0.96
CA SER A 172 11.95 7.96 -1.64
C SER A 172 12.18 6.45 -1.53
N SER A 173 11.40 5.74 -0.70
CA SER A 173 11.52 4.30 -0.51
C SER A 173 10.46 3.55 -1.31
N TYR A 174 10.92 2.73 -2.26
CA TYR A 174 10.04 1.83 -3.00
C TYR A 174 9.33 0.83 -2.08
N LYS A 175 10.10 0.23 -1.15
CA LYS A 175 9.56 -0.73 -0.18
C LYS A 175 8.46 -0.13 0.69
N LEU A 176 8.67 1.08 1.21
CA LEU A 176 7.65 1.79 1.99
C LEU A 176 6.38 2.03 1.15
N CYS A 177 6.53 2.41 -0.11
CA CYS A 177 5.42 2.67 -1.01
C CYS A 177 4.60 1.39 -1.31
N GLN A 178 5.27 0.26 -1.57
CA GLN A 178 4.61 -1.04 -1.74
C GLN A 178 3.88 -1.48 -0.48
N GLN A 179 4.54 -1.41 0.68
CA GLN A 179 3.93 -1.78 1.95
C GLN A 179 2.71 -0.92 2.32
N LEU A 180 2.72 0.37 1.95
CA LEU A 180 1.54 1.22 2.09
C LEU A 180 0.39 0.76 1.20
N GLN A 181 0.68 0.31 -0.02
CA GLN A 181 -0.32 -0.26 -0.92
C GLN A 181 -0.98 -1.48 -0.30
N ASP A 182 -0.17 -2.37 0.30
CA ASP A 182 -0.66 -3.58 0.98
C ASP A 182 -1.52 -3.27 2.22
N LEU A 183 -1.23 -2.17 2.93
CA LEU A 183 -2.04 -1.74 4.07
C LEU A 183 -3.35 -1.07 3.64
N LEU A 184 -3.34 -0.26 2.59
CA LEU A 184 -4.54 0.42 2.10
C LEU A 184 -5.60 -0.55 1.59
N ILE A 185 -5.19 -1.66 0.98
CA ILE A 185 -6.14 -2.64 0.45
C ILE A 185 -6.96 -3.34 1.54
N ARG A 186 -6.47 -3.34 2.79
CA ARG A 186 -7.22 -3.84 3.96
C ARG A 186 -8.46 -2.99 4.27
N PHE A 187 -8.41 -1.71 3.94
CA PHE A 187 -9.57 -0.81 3.97
C PHE A 187 -10.39 -0.83 2.67
N GLY A 188 -10.05 -1.70 1.74
CA GLY A 188 -10.64 -1.70 0.40
C GLY A 188 -10.34 -0.43 -0.38
N ILE A 189 -9.19 0.17 -0.11
CA ILE A 189 -8.68 1.37 -0.79
C ILE A 189 -7.66 0.92 -1.83
N THR A 190 -8.04 0.96 -3.09
CA THR A 190 -7.14 0.68 -4.20
C THR A 190 -6.24 1.87 -4.49
N SER A 191 -5.00 1.61 -4.85
CA SER A 191 -4.00 2.63 -5.11
C SER A 191 -3.10 2.26 -6.27
N ARG A 192 -2.47 3.26 -6.88
CA ARG A 192 -1.55 3.11 -7.98
C ARG A 192 -0.18 3.66 -7.61
N LEU A 193 0.82 2.80 -7.60
CA LEU A 193 2.22 3.18 -7.45
C LEU A 193 2.74 3.75 -8.76
N ALA A 194 3.42 4.90 -8.69
CA ALA A 194 4.09 5.53 -9.83
C ALA A 194 5.48 6.00 -9.43
N GLU A 195 6.45 5.72 -10.28
CA GLU A 195 7.78 6.32 -10.18
C GLU A 195 7.72 7.79 -10.60
N LYS A 196 8.41 8.64 -9.87
CA LYS A 196 8.49 10.09 -10.10
C LYS A 196 9.93 10.57 -10.06
N THR A 197 10.27 11.43 -10.98
CA THR A 197 11.57 12.08 -11.04
C THR A 197 11.47 13.46 -10.39
N PHE A 198 12.24 13.67 -9.31
CA PHE A 198 12.29 14.94 -8.60
C PHE A 198 13.56 15.70 -8.95
N ASN A 199 13.43 16.92 -9.40
CA ASN A 199 14.54 17.82 -9.63
C ASN A 199 14.74 18.71 -8.39
N TYR A 200 15.94 18.74 -7.86
CA TYR A 200 16.30 19.60 -6.74
C TYR A 200 17.64 20.29 -6.98
N ARG A 201 17.87 21.40 -6.29
CA ARG A 201 19.15 22.11 -6.33
C ARG A 201 19.95 21.83 -5.05
N TYR A 202 21.18 21.41 -5.21
CA TYR A 202 22.13 21.26 -4.12
C TYR A 202 23.40 22.03 -4.48
N LYS A 203 23.79 23.00 -3.67
CA LYS A 203 24.93 23.91 -3.93
C LYS A 203 24.89 24.48 -5.37
N ASN A 204 23.72 24.98 -5.79
CA ASN A 204 23.42 25.53 -7.12
C ASN A 204 23.50 24.55 -8.30
N ILE A 205 23.77 23.26 -8.07
CA ILE A 205 23.77 22.22 -9.07
C ILE A 205 22.38 21.58 -9.13
N LYS A 206 21.79 21.51 -10.32
CA LYS A 206 20.57 20.73 -10.55
C LYS A 206 20.88 19.25 -10.40
N LYS A 207 20.17 18.57 -9.52
CA LYS A 207 20.24 17.13 -9.32
C LYS A 207 18.88 16.52 -9.48
N THR A 208 18.86 15.29 -9.94
CA THR A 208 17.65 14.49 -10.14
C THR A 208 17.65 13.33 -9.17
N LYS A 209 16.51 13.03 -8.58
CA LYS A 209 16.32 11.88 -7.70
C LYS A 209 15.04 11.16 -8.09
N ILE A 210 15.10 9.85 -8.10
CA ILE A 210 13.92 9.00 -8.24
C ILE A 210 13.22 8.90 -6.88
N GLY A 211 11.90 8.98 -6.90
CA GLY A 211 11.04 8.70 -5.78
C GLY A 211 9.74 8.06 -6.26
N TYR A 212 8.86 7.76 -5.34
CA TYR A 212 7.66 7.00 -5.60
C TYR A 212 6.45 7.75 -5.04
N ALA A 213 5.33 7.69 -5.76
CA ALA A 213 4.08 8.25 -5.34
C ALA A 213 2.98 7.19 -5.42
N LEU A 214 2.22 7.06 -4.35
CA LEU A 214 1.09 6.15 -4.24
C LEU A 214 -0.20 6.96 -4.34
N TYR A 215 -0.84 6.95 -5.51
CA TYR A 215 -2.09 7.65 -5.77
C TYR A 215 -3.28 6.80 -5.36
N LEU A 216 -4.24 7.37 -4.65
CA LEU A 216 -5.52 6.69 -4.41
C LEU A 216 -6.29 6.58 -5.73
N TYR A 217 -6.91 5.42 -5.96
CA TYR A 217 -7.46 5.12 -7.27
C TYR A 217 -8.99 4.97 -7.24
N GLY A 218 -9.65 5.93 -7.86
CA GLY A 218 -11.11 5.92 -8.04
C GLY A 218 -11.91 6.50 -6.89
N TYR A 219 -13.15 6.90 -7.20
CA TYR A 219 -14.09 7.57 -6.31
C TYR A 219 -14.32 6.81 -4.99
N GLU A 220 -14.58 5.50 -5.08
CA GLU A 220 -14.88 4.68 -3.91
C GLU A 220 -13.71 4.61 -2.92
N SER A 221 -12.48 4.42 -3.44
CA SER A 221 -11.26 4.38 -2.64
C SER A 221 -11.03 5.69 -1.90
N ILE A 222 -11.24 6.82 -2.58
CA ILE A 222 -11.06 8.14 -1.96
C ILE A 222 -12.12 8.41 -0.90
N ASN A 223 -13.38 8.01 -1.12
CA ASN A 223 -14.41 8.12 -0.09
C ASN A 223 -14.18 7.21 1.11
N LYS A 224 -13.65 6.01 0.91
CA LYS A 224 -13.22 5.14 2.03
C LYS A 224 -12.08 5.79 2.82
N PHE A 225 -11.09 6.34 2.12
CA PHE A 225 -10.01 7.09 2.74
C PHE A 225 -10.52 8.29 3.56
N ILE A 226 -11.44 9.07 3.01
CA ILE A 226 -12.06 10.21 3.72
C ILE A 226 -12.78 9.75 4.99
N ARG A 227 -13.46 8.60 4.96
CA ARG A 227 -14.23 8.11 6.12
C ARG A 227 -13.37 7.43 7.17
N GLN A 228 -12.40 6.62 6.78
CA GLN A 228 -11.69 5.70 7.67
C GLN A 228 -10.30 6.21 8.09
N ILE A 229 -9.58 6.88 7.20
CA ILE A 229 -8.19 7.30 7.43
C ILE A 229 -8.09 8.79 7.77
N SER A 230 -8.84 9.63 7.06
CA SER A 230 -8.70 11.09 7.19
C SER A 230 -9.02 11.65 8.58
N PRO A 231 -9.91 11.05 9.41
CA PRO A 231 -10.12 11.52 10.79
C PRO A 231 -8.86 11.49 11.67
N HIS A 232 -7.87 10.72 11.29
CA HIS A 232 -6.60 10.60 12.01
C HIS A 232 -5.49 11.52 11.47
N ILE A 233 -5.77 12.29 10.42
CA ILE A 233 -4.83 13.27 9.85
C ILE A 233 -4.88 14.57 10.66
N ILE A 234 -3.72 15.16 10.94
CA ILE A 234 -3.59 16.43 11.64
C ILE A 234 -2.80 17.45 10.83
N GLY A 235 -3.07 18.73 11.06
CA GLY A 235 -2.35 19.84 10.42
C GLY A 235 -2.69 20.07 8.95
N LYS A 236 -3.76 19.42 8.43
CA LYS A 236 -4.19 19.54 7.03
C LYS A 236 -5.71 19.79 6.88
N ASP A 237 -6.34 20.39 7.88
CA ASP A 237 -7.80 20.54 7.99
C ASP A 237 -8.41 21.20 6.75
N ARG A 238 -7.81 22.30 6.27
CA ARG A 238 -8.27 22.99 5.07
C ARG A 238 -8.27 22.10 3.83
N GLN A 239 -7.23 21.29 3.63
CA GLN A 239 -7.13 20.38 2.49
C GLN A 239 -8.14 19.24 2.61
N LEU A 240 -8.38 18.75 3.83
CA LEU A 240 -9.39 17.71 4.11
C LEU A 240 -10.80 18.20 3.83
N GLU A 241 -11.13 19.42 4.24
CA GLU A 241 -12.41 20.04 3.96
C GLU A 241 -12.64 20.21 2.45
N GLN A 242 -11.64 20.72 1.74
CA GLN A 242 -11.70 20.87 0.28
C GLN A 242 -11.85 19.52 -0.43
N LEU A 243 -11.11 18.49 -0.02
CA LEU A 243 -11.22 17.13 -0.55
C LEU A 243 -12.63 16.57 -0.34
N SER A 244 -13.13 16.64 0.89
CA SER A 244 -14.45 16.14 1.27
C SER A 244 -15.56 16.87 0.53
N SER A 245 -15.47 18.21 0.41
CA SER A 245 -16.44 19.01 -0.33
C SER A 245 -16.46 18.64 -1.82
N TYR A 246 -15.30 18.49 -2.43
CA TYR A 246 -15.18 18.10 -3.84
C TYR A 246 -15.84 16.74 -4.09
N TYR A 247 -15.48 15.70 -3.31
CA TYR A 247 -16.00 14.35 -3.53
C TYR A 247 -17.49 14.15 -3.14
N ARG A 248 -18.08 15.05 -2.38
CA ARG A 248 -19.56 15.09 -2.19
C ARG A 248 -20.29 15.58 -3.42
N GLN A 249 -19.68 16.44 -4.24
CA GLN A 249 -20.31 17.07 -5.41
C GLN A 249 -20.08 16.28 -6.70
N VAL A 250 -19.00 15.52 -6.77
CA VAL A 250 -18.65 14.75 -7.97
C VAL A 250 -19.54 13.50 -8.07
N PRO A 251 -20.21 13.30 -9.21
CA PRO A 251 -20.96 12.07 -9.45
C PRO A 251 -20.04 10.83 -9.45
N PRO A 252 -20.38 9.76 -8.71
CA PRO A 252 -19.53 8.57 -8.56
C PRO A 252 -19.04 7.96 -9.86
N HIS A 253 -19.89 7.93 -10.88
CA HIS A 253 -19.60 7.31 -12.18
C HIS A 253 -18.57 8.08 -13.04
N LEU A 254 -18.38 9.37 -12.80
CA LEU A 254 -17.42 10.20 -13.56
C LEU A 254 -15.97 9.94 -13.12
N GLU A 255 -15.75 9.73 -11.84
CA GLU A 255 -14.42 9.52 -11.26
C GLU A 255 -14.07 8.03 -11.10
N SER A 256 -15.01 7.11 -11.36
CA SER A 256 -14.73 5.68 -11.31
C SER A 256 -13.87 5.27 -12.49
N LYS A 257 -12.66 4.78 -12.21
CA LYS A 257 -11.73 4.21 -13.19
C LYS A 257 -11.73 2.69 -13.16
N ASP A 258 -12.61 2.09 -12.38
CA ASP A 258 -12.76 0.65 -12.25
C ASP A 258 -13.44 0.08 -13.50
N THR A 259 -12.70 -0.75 -14.22
CA THR A 259 -13.14 -1.34 -15.48
C THR A 259 -13.10 -2.86 -15.42
N LEU A 260 -14.11 -3.48 -16.00
CA LEU A 260 -14.13 -4.91 -16.29
C LEU A 260 -13.40 -5.19 -17.61
N PRO A 261 -12.76 -6.36 -17.78
CA PRO A 261 -12.05 -6.70 -18.99
C PRO A 261 -12.90 -6.56 -20.24
N SER A 262 -12.26 -6.29 -21.37
CA SER A 262 -12.95 -6.15 -22.66
C SER A 262 -13.73 -7.39 -23.09
N SER A 263 -13.36 -8.58 -22.60
CA SER A 263 -14.07 -9.85 -22.81
C SER A 263 -15.50 -9.86 -22.28
N ILE A 264 -15.86 -8.97 -21.31
CA ILE A 264 -17.24 -8.85 -20.81
C ILE A 264 -18.23 -8.51 -21.92
N LYS A 265 -17.75 -7.96 -23.02
CA LYS A 265 -18.54 -7.64 -24.20
C LYS A 265 -19.26 -8.87 -24.77
N GLU A 266 -18.62 -10.03 -24.76
CA GLU A 266 -19.21 -11.27 -25.29
C GLU A 266 -20.40 -11.72 -24.42
N LEU A 267 -20.27 -11.58 -23.09
CA LEU A 267 -21.40 -11.85 -22.19
C LEU A 267 -22.58 -10.90 -22.41
N VAL A 268 -22.29 -9.61 -22.60
CA VAL A 268 -23.34 -8.62 -22.91
C VAL A 268 -24.03 -8.94 -24.24
N LYS A 269 -23.27 -9.44 -25.23
CA LYS A 269 -23.82 -9.89 -26.51
C LYS A 269 -24.70 -11.13 -26.34
N GLU A 270 -24.28 -12.12 -25.58
CA GLU A 270 -25.07 -13.30 -25.27
C GLU A 270 -26.41 -12.93 -24.60
N GLU A 271 -26.39 -12.06 -23.58
CA GLU A 271 -27.62 -11.62 -22.90
C GLU A 271 -28.57 -10.85 -23.84
N LYS A 272 -28.02 -10.00 -24.72
CA LYS A 272 -28.79 -9.34 -25.76
C LYS A 272 -29.49 -10.34 -26.70
N GLU A 273 -28.76 -11.38 -27.14
CA GLU A 273 -29.28 -12.40 -28.06
C GLU A 273 -30.38 -13.23 -27.42
N LYS A 274 -30.26 -13.59 -26.13
CA LYS A 274 -31.32 -14.28 -25.37
C LYS A 274 -32.65 -13.52 -25.37
N LEU A 275 -32.60 -12.19 -25.30
CA LEU A 275 -33.81 -11.36 -25.30
C LEU A 275 -34.28 -10.95 -26.71
N GLY A 276 -33.55 -11.29 -27.76
CA GLY A 276 -33.86 -10.94 -29.12
C GLY A 276 -33.82 -9.43 -29.42
N LEU A 277 -33.16 -8.64 -28.57
CA LEU A 277 -33.13 -7.19 -28.67
C LEU A 277 -32.08 -6.70 -29.66
N THR A 278 -32.32 -5.54 -30.27
CA THR A 278 -31.34 -4.80 -31.05
C THR A 278 -30.51 -3.86 -30.18
N TRP A 279 -29.30 -3.53 -30.60
CA TRP A 279 -28.46 -2.56 -29.89
C TRP A 279 -29.13 -1.18 -29.73
N ARG A 280 -29.94 -0.76 -30.72
CA ARG A 280 -30.70 0.49 -30.67
C ARG A 280 -31.78 0.48 -29.58
N GLU A 281 -32.49 -0.64 -29.42
CA GLU A 281 -33.50 -0.79 -28.36
C GLU A 281 -32.86 -0.73 -26.98
N ILE A 282 -31.73 -1.39 -26.78
CA ILE A 282 -31.01 -1.34 -25.53
C ILE A 282 -30.55 0.11 -25.24
N GLU A 283 -29.94 0.78 -26.23
CA GLU A 283 -29.52 2.18 -26.08
C GLU A 283 -30.69 3.10 -25.72
N LYS A 284 -31.83 2.94 -26.39
CA LYS A 284 -33.05 3.72 -26.12
C LYS A 284 -33.62 3.49 -24.71
N ARG A 285 -33.60 2.23 -24.22
CA ARG A 285 -34.18 1.86 -22.92
C ARG A 285 -33.24 2.16 -21.75
N THR A 286 -31.94 2.03 -21.94
CA THR A 286 -30.94 2.19 -20.86
C THR A 286 -30.30 3.58 -20.85
N GLY A 287 -30.37 4.33 -21.94
CA GLY A 287 -29.61 5.57 -22.12
C GLY A 287 -28.11 5.36 -22.29
N THR A 288 -27.64 4.11 -22.35
CA THR A 288 -26.23 3.75 -22.41
C THR A 288 -25.81 3.60 -23.87
N CYS A 289 -24.76 4.33 -24.29
CA CYS A 289 -24.23 4.22 -25.65
C CYS A 289 -23.69 2.82 -25.95
N MET A 290 -24.27 2.15 -26.95
CA MET A 290 -23.93 0.77 -27.31
C MET A 290 -22.84 0.64 -28.38
N LYS A 291 -22.33 1.75 -28.96
CA LYS A 291 -21.32 1.74 -30.03
C LYS A 291 -20.11 0.87 -29.74
N GLU A 292 -19.69 0.82 -28.49
CA GLU A 292 -18.52 0.05 -28.06
C GLU A 292 -18.80 -1.45 -27.94
N PHE A 293 -20.06 -1.88 -27.91
CA PHE A 293 -20.45 -3.28 -27.81
C PHE A 293 -20.63 -3.96 -29.18
N TYR A 294 -20.99 -3.23 -30.24
CA TYR A 294 -21.10 -3.82 -31.59
C TYR A 294 -19.93 -3.51 -32.52
N GLY A 295 -19.14 -2.47 -32.21
CA GLY A 295 -17.92 -2.11 -32.96
C GLY A 295 -16.71 -2.99 -32.64
N ARG A 296 -15.63 -2.84 -33.41
CA ARG A 296 -14.33 -3.43 -33.03
C ARG A 296 -13.80 -2.73 -31.77
N ILE A 297 -13.30 -3.54 -30.82
CA ILE A 297 -12.62 -2.97 -29.64
C ILE A 297 -11.34 -2.30 -30.13
N LYS A 298 -11.18 -1.02 -29.80
CA LYS A 298 -9.96 -0.30 -30.14
C LYS A 298 -8.78 -0.89 -29.34
N PRO A 299 -7.59 -1.06 -29.94
CA PRO A 299 -6.45 -1.72 -29.28
C PRO A 299 -6.05 -1.12 -27.92
N TYR A 300 -6.33 0.18 -27.71
CA TYR A 300 -6.03 0.87 -26.46
C TYR A 300 -7.14 0.79 -25.40
N LYS A 301 -8.29 0.20 -25.74
CA LYS A 301 -9.40 0.08 -24.79
C LYS A 301 -9.14 -1.07 -23.81
N LYS A 302 -8.89 -0.73 -22.55
CA LYS A 302 -8.59 -1.69 -21.49
C LYS A 302 -9.81 -2.47 -20.99
N GLY A 303 -11.02 -1.92 -21.12
CA GLY A 303 -12.25 -2.55 -20.64
C GLY A 303 -13.46 -1.62 -20.64
N PHE A 304 -14.53 -2.08 -20.01
CA PHE A 304 -15.79 -1.35 -19.83
C PHE A 304 -15.94 -0.90 -18.38
N ARG A 305 -16.48 0.30 -18.16
CA ARG A 305 -16.72 0.81 -16.82
C ARG A 305 -17.67 -0.14 -16.07
N ARG A 306 -17.33 -0.49 -14.85
CA ARG A 306 -18.15 -1.36 -14.01
C ARG A 306 -19.59 -0.83 -13.86
N HIS A 307 -19.76 0.47 -13.67
CA HIS A 307 -21.08 1.11 -13.62
C HIS A 307 -21.91 0.88 -14.89
N THR A 308 -21.31 0.97 -16.08
CA THR A 308 -22.00 0.69 -17.34
C THR A 308 -22.47 -0.76 -17.41
N ILE A 309 -21.61 -1.69 -16.99
CA ILE A 309 -22.01 -3.11 -16.97
C ILE A 309 -23.06 -3.38 -15.89
N LEU A 310 -23.02 -2.67 -14.75
CA LEU A 310 -24.07 -2.76 -13.73
C LEU A 310 -25.45 -2.36 -14.28
N GLN A 311 -25.52 -1.24 -15.00
CA GLN A 311 -26.77 -0.81 -15.64
C GLN A 311 -27.31 -1.86 -16.62
N LEU A 312 -26.41 -2.44 -17.42
CA LEU A 312 -26.77 -3.51 -18.35
C LEU A 312 -27.14 -4.80 -17.64
N ALA A 313 -26.47 -5.14 -16.55
CA ALA A 313 -26.78 -6.33 -15.75
C ALA A 313 -28.20 -6.25 -15.14
N HIS A 314 -28.58 -5.09 -14.62
CA HIS A 314 -29.95 -4.86 -14.15
C HIS A 314 -30.98 -4.87 -15.28
N PHE A 315 -30.65 -4.26 -16.43
CA PHE A 315 -31.53 -4.22 -17.58
C PHE A 315 -31.80 -5.63 -18.14
N PHE A 316 -30.80 -6.48 -18.19
CA PHE A 316 -30.91 -7.87 -18.66
C PHE A 316 -31.36 -8.84 -17.57
N GLU A 317 -31.46 -8.40 -16.30
CA GLU A 317 -31.69 -9.26 -15.13
C GLU A 317 -30.66 -10.42 -15.07
N SER A 318 -29.41 -10.13 -15.48
CA SER A 318 -28.37 -11.16 -15.64
C SER A 318 -27.52 -11.32 -14.39
N GLU A 319 -27.73 -12.43 -13.64
CA GLU A 319 -26.91 -12.80 -12.51
C GLU A 319 -25.42 -12.99 -12.90
N ARG A 320 -25.15 -13.47 -14.12
CA ARG A 320 -23.78 -13.65 -14.63
C ARG A 320 -23.05 -12.32 -14.68
N LEU A 321 -23.67 -11.29 -15.25
CA LEU A 321 -23.08 -9.94 -15.28
C LEU A 321 -22.96 -9.35 -13.88
N LEU A 322 -23.96 -9.55 -13.00
CA LEU A 322 -23.93 -9.10 -11.61
C LEU A 322 -22.73 -9.69 -10.84
N ARG A 323 -22.41 -10.98 -11.05
CA ARG A 323 -21.21 -11.59 -10.43
C ARG A 323 -19.92 -10.86 -10.79
N TYR A 324 -19.73 -10.46 -12.04
CA TYR A 324 -18.55 -9.68 -12.45
C TYR A 324 -18.55 -8.28 -11.84
N VAL A 325 -19.70 -7.64 -11.84
CA VAL A 325 -19.83 -6.26 -11.31
C VAL A 325 -19.62 -6.22 -9.80
N ASN A 326 -20.13 -7.19 -9.06
CA ASN A 326 -20.06 -7.25 -7.60
C ASN A 326 -18.79 -7.95 -7.09
N SER A 327 -17.92 -8.42 -7.99
CA SER A 327 -16.70 -9.11 -7.60
C SER A 327 -15.71 -8.17 -6.90
N ASP A 328 -14.97 -8.71 -5.91
CA ASP A 328 -13.88 -8.03 -5.23
C ASP A 328 -12.57 -8.01 -6.03
N ILE A 329 -12.69 -8.07 -7.36
CA ILE A 329 -11.56 -8.11 -8.28
C ILE A 329 -11.45 -6.78 -9.01
N VAL A 330 -10.26 -6.17 -8.95
CA VAL A 330 -9.83 -5.09 -9.85
C VAL A 330 -8.99 -5.70 -10.95
N TRP A 331 -9.30 -5.37 -12.20
CA TRP A 331 -8.59 -5.91 -13.34
C TRP A 331 -7.49 -4.97 -13.82
N ASP A 332 -6.28 -5.50 -13.99
CA ASP A 332 -5.16 -4.77 -14.57
C ASP A 332 -4.49 -5.56 -15.68
N SER A 333 -3.71 -4.87 -16.51
CA SER A 333 -3.01 -5.46 -17.65
C SER A 333 -1.54 -5.72 -17.31
N VAL A 334 -1.00 -6.86 -17.75
CA VAL A 334 0.44 -7.11 -17.72
C VAL A 334 1.10 -6.18 -18.73
N LEU A 335 2.06 -5.38 -18.28
CA LEU A 335 2.80 -4.44 -19.13
C LEU A 335 4.04 -5.08 -19.74
N SER A 336 4.78 -5.85 -18.96
CA SER A 336 5.98 -6.56 -19.39
C SER A 336 6.13 -7.88 -18.64
N ILE A 337 6.79 -8.82 -19.26
CA ILE A 337 7.22 -10.10 -18.65
C ILE A 337 8.71 -10.19 -18.87
N GLU A 338 9.48 -10.27 -17.77
CA GLU A 338 10.94 -10.35 -17.80
C GLU A 338 11.38 -11.70 -17.24
N TYR A 339 12.27 -12.36 -17.95
CA TYR A 339 12.86 -13.61 -17.48
C TYR A 339 13.89 -13.33 -16.38
N MET A 340 13.64 -13.80 -15.16
CA MET A 340 14.47 -13.59 -13.98
C MET A 340 15.38 -14.79 -13.64
N GLY A 341 15.54 -15.74 -14.55
CA GLY A 341 16.26 -16.99 -14.29
C GLY A 341 15.45 -18.02 -13.50
N ARG A 342 16.08 -19.12 -13.16
CA ARG A 342 15.50 -20.12 -12.25
C ARG A 342 15.68 -19.69 -10.81
N LYS A 343 14.60 -19.65 -10.05
CA LYS A 343 14.59 -19.33 -8.62
C LYS A 343 13.75 -20.37 -7.90
N GLU A 344 14.07 -20.59 -6.64
CA GLU A 344 13.21 -21.34 -5.74
C GLU A 344 11.89 -20.59 -5.56
N THR A 345 10.79 -21.30 -5.68
CA THR A 345 9.43 -20.77 -5.51
C THR A 345 8.73 -21.57 -4.42
N PHE A 346 7.88 -20.88 -3.66
CA PHE A 346 7.05 -21.46 -2.62
C PHE A 346 5.59 -21.37 -3.04
N ASP A 347 4.79 -22.35 -2.65
CA ASP A 347 3.35 -22.35 -2.85
C ASP A 347 2.66 -22.48 -1.50
N LEU A 348 1.43 -21.97 -1.40
CA LEU A 348 0.58 -22.11 -0.24
C LEU A 348 -0.62 -22.97 -0.58
N GLU A 349 -0.84 -24.01 0.20
CA GLU A 349 -2.05 -24.82 0.09
C GLU A 349 -3.14 -24.17 0.95
N ILE A 350 -4.25 -23.83 0.30
CA ILE A 350 -5.43 -23.24 0.95
C ILE A 350 -6.58 -24.21 0.71
N GLU A 351 -7.17 -24.70 1.78
CA GLU A 351 -8.35 -25.56 1.72
C GLU A 351 -9.52 -24.86 1.00
N ASP A 352 -10.36 -25.62 0.35
CA ASP A 352 -11.57 -25.23 -0.37
C ASP A 352 -11.38 -24.29 -1.56
N THR A 353 -10.75 -23.16 -1.37
CA THR A 353 -10.66 -22.10 -2.39
C THR A 353 -9.45 -22.23 -3.29
N HIS A 354 -8.41 -22.91 -2.85
CA HIS A 354 -7.14 -23.11 -3.56
C HIS A 354 -6.53 -21.81 -4.13
N ASN A 355 -6.82 -20.68 -3.53
CA ASN A 355 -6.29 -19.39 -3.96
C ASN A 355 -5.83 -18.54 -2.77
N PHE A 356 -4.91 -17.65 -3.05
CA PHE A 356 -4.38 -16.68 -2.08
C PHE A 356 -3.97 -15.38 -2.77
N ILE A 357 -3.59 -14.39 -1.99
CA ILE A 357 -3.15 -13.11 -2.51
C ILE A 357 -1.65 -12.96 -2.28
N ALA A 358 -0.88 -12.81 -3.37
CA ALA A 358 0.54 -12.54 -3.34
C ALA A 358 0.83 -11.20 -4.03
N ASN A 359 1.46 -10.24 -3.32
CA ASN A 359 1.73 -8.89 -3.83
C ASN A 359 0.49 -8.19 -4.43
N GLY A 360 -0.68 -8.37 -3.80
CA GLY A 360 -1.95 -7.82 -4.27
C GLY A 360 -2.59 -8.57 -5.45
N ILE A 361 -1.93 -9.57 -6.02
CA ILE A 361 -2.42 -10.40 -7.14
C ILE A 361 -3.13 -11.61 -6.57
N ILE A 362 -4.31 -11.93 -7.11
CA ILE A 362 -5.00 -13.17 -6.82
C ILE A 362 -4.31 -14.29 -7.61
N VAL A 363 -3.72 -15.23 -6.89
CA VAL A 363 -3.06 -16.41 -7.45
C VAL A 363 -3.77 -17.67 -6.99
N HIS A 364 -3.82 -18.65 -7.88
CA HIS A 364 -4.28 -19.99 -7.57
C HIS A 364 -3.04 -20.85 -7.25
N ASN A 365 -3.14 -21.75 -6.27
CA ASN A 365 -2.02 -22.61 -5.98
C ASN A 365 -1.72 -23.53 -7.16
N SER A 366 -0.44 -23.81 -7.40
CA SER A 366 0.03 -24.50 -8.61
C SER A 366 -0.32 -25.97 -8.62
N HIS A 367 -0.50 -26.58 -7.47
CA HIS A 367 -0.81 -28.00 -7.34
C HIS A 367 -2.11 -28.42 -8.05
N SER A 368 -3.17 -27.60 -7.98
CA SER A 368 -4.45 -27.95 -8.59
C SER A 368 -4.35 -28.13 -10.11
N ALA A 369 -3.57 -27.30 -10.81
CA ALA A 369 -3.40 -27.45 -12.27
C ALA A 369 -2.58 -28.70 -12.62
N ALA A 370 -1.51 -28.99 -11.87
CA ALA A 370 -0.69 -30.19 -12.07
C ALA A 370 -1.47 -31.45 -11.71
N TYR A 371 -2.18 -31.47 -10.60
CA TYR A 371 -3.03 -32.60 -10.20
C TYR A 371 -4.24 -32.78 -11.14
N ALA A 372 -4.85 -31.71 -11.60
CA ALA A 372 -5.92 -31.78 -12.60
C ALA A 372 -5.42 -32.42 -13.91
N LEU A 373 -4.21 -32.07 -14.36
CA LEU A 373 -3.59 -32.68 -15.53
C LEU A 373 -3.27 -34.18 -15.33
N ILE A 374 -2.72 -34.50 -14.14
CA ILE A 374 -2.46 -35.91 -13.77
C ILE A 374 -3.78 -36.70 -13.69
N SER A 375 -4.79 -36.15 -13.01
CA SER A 375 -6.11 -36.78 -12.89
C SER A 375 -6.77 -36.96 -14.24
N TYR A 376 -6.69 -35.97 -15.12
CA TYR A 376 -7.20 -36.08 -16.48
C TYR A 376 -6.48 -37.17 -17.26
N ARG A 377 -5.14 -37.20 -17.24
CA ARG A 377 -4.34 -38.25 -17.92
C ARG A 377 -4.66 -39.64 -17.37
N THR A 378 -4.76 -39.77 -16.05
CA THR A 378 -5.10 -41.02 -15.36
C THR A 378 -6.49 -41.49 -15.78
N ALA A 379 -7.49 -40.59 -15.76
CA ALA A 379 -8.85 -40.92 -16.22
C ALA A 379 -8.89 -41.27 -17.68
N TYR A 380 -8.15 -40.58 -18.55
CA TYR A 380 -8.04 -40.89 -19.97
C TYR A 380 -7.42 -42.25 -20.21
N LEU A 381 -6.30 -42.60 -19.55
CA LEU A 381 -5.65 -43.91 -19.67
C LEU A 381 -6.55 -45.02 -19.15
N LYS A 382 -7.23 -44.81 -18.01
CA LYS A 382 -8.17 -45.78 -17.45
C LYS A 382 -9.36 -46.02 -18.36
N ALA A 383 -9.86 -45.02 -19.08
CA ALA A 383 -10.99 -45.13 -19.97
C ALA A 383 -10.64 -45.78 -21.33
N ASN A 384 -9.46 -45.47 -21.88
CA ASN A 384 -9.08 -45.86 -23.23
C ASN A 384 -8.10 -47.05 -23.27
N PHE A 385 -7.32 -47.26 -22.18
CA PHE A 385 -6.30 -48.32 -22.07
C PHE A 385 -6.35 -48.99 -20.69
N PRO A 386 -7.51 -49.61 -20.30
CA PRO A 386 -7.73 -50.08 -18.93
C PRO A 386 -6.78 -51.23 -18.53
N VAL A 387 -6.42 -52.10 -19.45
CA VAL A 387 -5.52 -53.26 -19.16
C VAL A 387 -4.10 -52.74 -18.89
N GLU A 388 -3.56 -51.92 -19.76
CA GLU A 388 -2.22 -51.34 -19.66
C GLU A 388 -2.12 -50.45 -18.44
N PHE A 389 -3.16 -49.67 -18.16
CA PHE A 389 -3.21 -48.81 -16.96
C PHE A 389 -3.18 -49.64 -15.67
N MET A 390 -3.99 -50.73 -15.59
CA MET A 390 -3.97 -51.62 -14.43
C MET A 390 -2.66 -52.38 -14.26
N CYS A 391 -2.04 -52.80 -15.36
CA CYS A 391 -0.71 -53.42 -15.31
C CYS A 391 0.36 -52.45 -14.77
N ALA A 392 0.36 -51.20 -15.22
CA ALA A 392 1.28 -50.16 -14.75
C ALA A 392 1.04 -49.86 -13.26
N LEU A 393 -0.21 -49.74 -12.81
CA LEU A 393 -0.56 -49.51 -11.43
C LEU A 393 -0.08 -50.63 -10.51
N LEU A 394 -0.38 -51.88 -10.85
CA LEU A 394 0.04 -53.08 -10.10
C LEU A 394 1.57 -53.21 -10.05
N THR A 395 2.27 -52.81 -11.13
CA THR A 395 3.74 -52.82 -11.17
C THR A 395 4.31 -51.76 -10.21
N SER A 396 3.70 -50.54 -10.15
CA SER A 396 4.17 -49.46 -9.24
C SER A 396 3.93 -49.76 -7.76
N GLU A 397 2.88 -50.52 -7.44
CA GLU A 397 2.54 -50.89 -6.05
C GLU A 397 3.28 -52.19 -5.57
N ARG A 398 3.97 -52.90 -6.48
CA ARG A 398 4.65 -54.17 -6.15
C ARG A 398 5.89 -53.95 -5.27
N ASP A 399 6.51 -52.78 -5.35
CA ASP A 399 7.76 -52.41 -4.65
C ASP A 399 7.52 -51.55 -3.41
N ASN A 400 6.27 -51.29 -3.04
CA ASN A 400 5.81 -50.67 -1.80
C ASN A 400 5.14 -51.73 -0.91
#